data_7317607407647fd4c4f8817252e462ab
#
_entry.id   7317607407647fd4c4f8817252e462ab
#
_cell.length_a   1.000
_cell.length_b   1.000
_cell.length_c   1.000
_cell.angle_alpha   90.00
_cell.angle_beta   90.00
_cell.angle_gamma   90.00
#
_symmetry.space_group_name_H-M   'P 1'
#
loop_
_entity.id
_entity.type
_entity.pdbx_description
1 polymer ?
#
loop_
_entity_poly.entity_id
_entity_poly.type
_entity_poly.pdbx_seq_one_letter_code
_entity_poly.pdbx_strand_id
1 'polypeptide(L)'
;MSTKVLIIAEAGVNHNGSLDIAKRLVDEAADAGVDIVKFQTFKAEKLVSKSAKQAEYQQRNMGKTDDSQYSMLKKLELSPLQHEELIDYCREKGIRFFSTAFDMDSIEYLHSLNLGLWKIPSGEITNYPYLRKIAQYGEPVILSTGMCELSDIEAAIQILLSHGLQKNQITVLHCNTEYPTPMRDVNLKAMLEIAEKFGVAVGYSDHTEGIEVPIAAVALGATVIEKHFTLDKNMEGPDHKASLEPQDLRAMVKAIRNIEQALGSGHKVISASERKNIEIARKSIVAACPIRKGDLLTDENLTVMRPGNGISPMRWEEVVGTYATRNYQEEEPIEL
;
A
#
# COMPACT_ATOMS: atom_id res chain seq x y z
N MET A 1 13.80 9.27 5.81
CA MET A 1 13.13 9.31 4.50
C MET A 1 12.12 8.17 4.51
N SER A 2 10.85 8.42 4.19
CA SER A 2 9.88 7.32 4.02
C SER A 2 10.37 6.44 2.88
N THR A 3 10.47 5.13 3.11
CA THR A 3 10.78 4.16 2.05
C THR A 3 9.60 4.13 1.10
N LYS A 4 9.85 4.22 -0.21
CA LYS A 4 8.85 4.12 -1.27
C LYS A 4 8.09 2.78 -1.12
N VAL A 5 6.77 2.82 -1.12
CA VAL A 5 5.92 1.62 -1.09
C VAL A 5 6.10 0.84 -2.39
N LEU A 6 6.35 -0.47 -2.27
CA LEU A 6 6.41 -1.37 -3.41
C LEU A 6 4.99 -1.69 -3.89
N ILE A 7 4.65 -1.30 -5.11
CA ILE A 7 3.33 -1.57 -5.71
C ILE A 7 3.46 -2.72 -6.71
N ILE A 8 2.77 -3.81 -6.43
CA ILE A 8 2.70 -5.01 -7.26
C ILE A 8 1.33 -5.07 -7.94
N ALA A 9 1.32 -4.88 -9.26
CA ALA A 9 0.12 -5.14 -10.06
C ALA A 9 0.05 -6.63 -10.37
N GLU A 10 -0.92 -7.31 -9.79
CA GLU A 10 -1.16 -8.75 -9.99
C GLU A 10 -1.97 -8.99 -11.27
N ALA A 11 -1.28 -9.28 -12.35
CA ALA A 11 -1.92 -9.80 -13.58
C ALA A 11 -2.49 -11.20 -13.34
N GLY A 12 -1.83 -11.97 -12.46
CA GLY A 12 -2.28 -13.29 -12.05
C GLY A 12 -2.50 -14.19 -13.25
N VAL A 13 -3.75 -14.65 -13.39
CA VAL A 13 -4.23 -15.46 -14.53
C VAL A 13 -5.15 -14.68 -15.48
N ASN A 14 -5.27 -13.37 -15.33
CA ASN A 14 -6.14 -12.51 -16.14
C ASN A 14 -5.70 -12.39 -17.62
N HIS A 15 -4.59 -13.00 -17.96
CA HIS A 15 -4.17 -13.21 -19.37
C HIS A 15 -4.96 -14.30 -20.08
N ASN A 16 -5.77 -15.12 -19.38
CA ASN A 16 -6.61 -16.19 -19.94
C ASN A 16 -5.83 -17.18 -20.86
N GLY A 17 -4.55 -17.44 -20.55
CA GLY A 17 -3.68 -18.30 -21.37
C GLY A 17 -3.13 -17.65 -22.65
N SER A 18 -3.47 -16.38 -22.92
CA SER A 18 -3.02 -15.64 -24.10
C SER A 18 -1.81 -14.76 -23.79
N LEU A 19 -0.73 -14.96 -24.54
CA LEU A 19 0.48 -14.15 -24.45
C LEU A 19 0.23 -12.68 -24.88
N ASP A 20 -0.63 -12.46 -25.88
CA ASP A 20 -0.98 -11.12 -26.34
C ASP A 20 -1.73 -10.34 -25.25
N ILE A 21 -2.65 -10.99 -24.53
CA ILE A 21 -3.34 -10.39 -23.40
C ILE A 21 -2.33 -10.11 -22.26
N ALA A 22 -1.42 -11.05 -21.98
CA ALA A 22 -0.38 -10.86 -20.98
C ALA A 22 0.52 -9.65 -21.29
N LYS A 23 0.93 -9.46 -22.54
CA LYS A 23 1.69 -8.29 -22.98
C LYS A 23 0.91 -6.98 -22.81
N ARG A 24 -0.38 -6.97 -23.16
CA ARG A 24 -1.23 -5.80 -22.93
C ARG A 24 -1.37 -5.48 -21.44
N LEU A 25 -1.43 -6.49 -20.57
CA LEU A 25 -1.40 -6.27 -19.11
C LEU A 25 -0.05 -5.66 -18.68
N VAL A 26 1.07 -6.08 -19.26
CA VAL A 26 2.38 -5.44 -19.00
C VAL A 26 2.37 -3.97 -19.42
N ASP A 27 1.81 -3.63 -20.59
CA ASP A 27 1.69 -2.23 -21.05
C ASP A 27 0.91 -1.38 -20.03
N GLU A 28 -0.27 -1.84 -19.62
CA GLU A 28 -1.12 -1.10 -18.68
C GLU A 28 -0.47 -0.96 -17.29
N ALA A 29 0.26 -1.98 -16.83
CA ALA A 29 1.00 -1.92 -15.58
C ALA A 29 2.17 -0.91 -15.64
N ALA A 30 2.93 -0.92 -16.74
CA ALA A 30 4.02 0.04 -16.97
C ALA A 30 3.49 1.48 -17.07
N ASP A 31 2.43 1.70 -17.83
CA ASP A 31 1.78 3.02 -18.00
C ASP A 31 1.17 3.55 -16.68
N ALA A 32 0.69 2.66 -15.82
CA ALA A 32 0.21 3.03 -14.49
C ALA A 32 1.35 3.43 -13.53
N GLY A 33 2.59 3.09 -13.81
CA GLY A 33 3.76 3.41 -12.99
C GLY A 33 3.88 2.55 -11.74
N VAL A 34 3.41 1.30 -11.79
CA VAL A 34 3.65 0.31 -10.73
C VAL A 34 5.12 -0.13 -10.74
N ASP A 35 5.58 -0.71 -9.64
CA ASP A 35 6.98 -1.13 -9.53
C ASP A 35 7.20 -2.54 -10.11
N ILE A 36 6.18 -3.40 -10.04
CA ILE A 36 6.22 -4.81 -10.45
C ILE A 36 4.91 -5.20 -11.12
N VAL A 37 4.98 -5.93 -12.23
CA VAL A 37 3.87 -6.72 -12.76
C VAL A 37 4.08 -8.18 -12.40
N LYS A 38 3.06 -8.84 -11.79
CA LYS A 38 3.18 -10.20 -11.27
C LYS A 38 2.22 -11.16 -11.98
N PHE A 39 2.76 -12.32 -12.32
CA PHE A 39 2.05 -13.47 -12.91
C PHE A 39 2.04 -14.67 -11.97
N GLN A 40 1.53 -15.79 -12.42
CA GLN A 40 1.52 -17.05 -11.69
C GLN A 40 2.18 -18.14 -12.54
N THR A 41 3.01 -18.95 -11.90
CA THR A 41 3.72 -20.06 -12.53
C THR A 41 3.34 -21.37 -11.86
N PHE A 42 2.71 -22.25 -12.59
CA PHE A 42 2.26 -23.55 -12.11
C PHE A 42 2.11 -24.56 -13.23
N LYS A 43 2.11 -25.83 -12.84
CA LYS A 43 1.64 -26.95 -13.64
C LYS A 43 0.38 -27.51 -12.98
N ALA A 44 -0.76 -27.51 -13.67
CA ALA A 44 -2.04 -27.91 -13.10
C ALA A 44 -1.98 -29.34 -12.51
N GLU A 45 -1.24 -30.26 -13.16
CA GLU A 45 -1.03 -31.62 -12.68
C GLU A 45 -0.17 -31.73 -11.39
N LYS A 46 0.55 -30.68 -11.03
CA LYS A 46 1.36 -30.60 -9.80
C LYS A 46 0.68 -29.80 -8.70
N LEU A 47 -0.26 -28.93 -9.08
CA LEU A 47 -0.94 -28.03 -8.16
C LEU A 47 -2.22 -28.64 -7.56
N VAL A 48 -3.04 -29.31 -8.37
CA VAL A 48 -4.34 -29.82 -7.94
C VAL A 48 -4.57 -31.26 -8.35
N SER A 49 -5.31 -32.01 -7.52
CA SER A 49 -5.78 -33.35 -7.91
C SER A 49 -6.88 -33.23 -9.00
N LYS A 50 -7.03 -34.25 -9.82
CA LYS A 50 -8.07 -34.29 -10.87
C LYS A 50 -9.50 -34.19 -10.32
N SER A 51 -9.70 -34.50 -9.04
CA SER A 51 -10.99 -34.43 -8.35
C SER A 51 -11.24 -33.09 -7.67
N ALA A 52 -10.28 -32.17 -7.67
CA ALA A 52 -10.42 -30.86 -7.02
C ALA A 52 -11.50 -30.02 -7.71
N LYS A 53 -12.36 -29.42 -6.90
CA LYS A 53 -13.40 -28.51 -7.36
C LYS A 53 -12.95 -27.08 -7.27
N GLN A 54 -13.50 -26.25 -8.14
CA GLN A 54 -13.34 -24.80 -8.06
C GLN A 54 -13.92 -24.27 -6.77
N ALA A 55 -13.32 -23.20 -6.22
CA ALA A 55 -13.89 -22.46 -5.10
C ALA A 55 -15.23 -21.81 -5.52
N GLU A 56 -16.09 -21.55 -4.55
CA GLU A 56 -17.43 -20.99 -4.82
C GLU A 56 -17.37 -19.66 -5.59
N TYR A 57 -16.42 -18.77 -5.26
CA TYR A 57 -16.25 -17.51 -5.97
C TYR A 57 -15.80 -17.73 -7.44
N GLN A 58 -14.96 -18.74 -7.70
CA GLN A 58 -14.52 -19.08 -9.06
C GLN A 58 -15.72 -19.56 -9.90
N GLN A 59 -16.54 -20.46 -9.35
CA GLN A 59 -17.76 -20.93 -10.01
C GLN A 59 -18.72 -19.77 -10.31
N ARG A 60 -18.93 -18.89 -9.32
CA ARG A 60 -19.78 -17.69 -9.45
C ARG A 60 -19.25 -16.73 -10.53
N ASN A 61 -17.93 -16.52 -10.57
CA ASN A 61 -17.30 -15.58 -11.51
C ASN A 61 -17.27 -16.09 -12.93
N MET A 62 -17.06 -17.42 -13.10
CA MET A 62 -16.98 -18.05 -14.43
C MET A 62 -18.34 -18.47 -15.00
N GLY A 63 -19.37 -18.64 -14.17
CA GLY A 63 -20.74 -18.95 -14.63
C GLY A 63 -20.88 -20.28 -15.38
N LYS A 64 -19.95 -21.25 -15.20
CA LYS A 64 -19.88 -22.50 -15.96
C LYS A 64 -20.41 -23.69 -15.20
N THR A 65 -20.82 -24.72 -15.98
CA THR A 65 -21.24 -26.03 -15.46
C THR A 65 -20.08 -26.97 -15.12
N ASP A 66 -18.88 -26.75 -15.67
CA ASP A 66 -17.68 -27.52 -15.33
C ASP A 66 -17.04 -26.93 -14.05
N ASP A 67 -17.13 -27.68 -12.94
CA ASP A 67 -16.59 -27.30 -11.63
C ASP A 67 -15.15 -27.82 -11.40
N SER A 68 -14.47 -28.36 -12.41
CA SER A 68 -13.12 -28.89 -12.32
C SER A 68 -12.08 -27.77 -12.21
N GLN A 69 -11.40 -27.68 -11.07
CA GLN A 69 -10.28 -26.77 -10.91
C GLN A 69 -9.09 -27.12 -11.82
N TYR A 70 -8.85 -28.40 -12.02
CA TYR A 70 -7.79 -28.87 -12.94
C TYR A 70 -8.00 -28.37 -14.38
N SER A 71 -9.22 -28.54 -14.92
CA SER A 71 -9.55 -28.10 -16.28
C SER A 71 -9.42 -26.59 -16.45
N MET A 72 -9.79 -25.83 -15.43
CA MET A 72 -9.62 -24.37 -15.39
C MET A 72 -8.15 -23.98 -15.42
N LEU A 73 -7.35 -24.49 -14.49
CA LEU A 73 -5.94 -24.15 -14.36
C LEU A 73 -5.14 -24.55 -15.60
N LYS A 74 -5.42 -25.71 -16.20
CA LYS A 74 -4.71 -26.16 -17.40
C LYS A 74 -4.79 -25.19 -18.58
N LYS A 75 -5.86 -24.43 -18.68
CA LYS A 75 -6.04 -23.39 -19.72
C LYS A 75 -5.30 -22.09 -19.40
N LEU A 76 -4.90 -21.91 -18.15
CA LEU A 76 -4.28 -20.68 -17.63
C LEU A 76 -2.76 -20.81 -17.45
N GLU A 77 -2.20 -21.99 -17.75
CA GLU A 77 -0.74 -22.19 -17.69
C GLU A 77 -0.01 -21.31 -18.71
N LEU A 78 1.11 -20.73 -18.30
CA LEU A 78 2.09 -20.14 -19.19
C LEU A 78 3.29 -21.08 -19.32
N SER A 79 3.74 -21.32 -20.54
CA SER A 79 4.93 -22.12 -20.81
C SER A 79 6.22 -21.37 -20.44
N PRO A 80 7.36 -22.04 -20.25
CA PRO A 80 8.65 -21.39 -20.04
C PRO A 80 9.01 -20.39 -21.14
N LEU A 81 8.74 -20.70 -22.41
CA LEU A 81 9.00 -19.77 -23.52
C LEU A 81 8.15 -18.50 -23.42
N GLN A 82 6.89 -18.62 -23.00
CA GLN A 82 6.04 -17.45 -22.78
C GLN A 82 6.53 -16.61 -21.60
N HIS A 83 7.07 -17.22 -20.54
CA HIS A 83 7.70 -16.47 -19.44
C HIS A 83 8.93 -15.71 -19.90
N GLU A 84 9.82 -16.34 -20.67
CA GLU A 84 11.01 -15.69 -21.22
C GLU A 84 10.63 -14.48 -22.09
N GLU A 85 9.64 -14.66 -22.96
CA GLU A 85 9.13 -13.58 -23.81
C GLU A 85 8.48 -12.45 -23.00
N LEU A 86 7.77 -12.75 -21.90
CA LEU A 86 7.21 -11.74 -21.01
C LEU A 86 8.29 -11.01 -20.20
N ILE A 87 9.34 -11.71 -19.78
CA ILE A 87 10.48 -11.10 -19.08
C ILE A 87 11.18 -10.09 -19.98
N ASP A 88 11.44 -10.47 -21.23
CA ASP A 88 12.07 -9.58 -22.21
C ASP A 88 11.16 -8.38 -22.52
N TYR A 89 9.87 -8.63 -22.70
CA TYR A 89 8.88 -7.56 -22.93
C TYR A 89 8.78 -6.60 -21.73
N CYS A 90 8.75 -7.09 -20.50
CA CYS A 90 8.80 -6.26 -19.31
C CYS A 90 10.06 -5.38 -19.24
N ARG A 91 11.21 -5.95 -19.65
CA ARG A 91 12.47 -5.21 -19.72
C ARG A 91 12.40 -4.08 -20.74
N GLU A 92 11.83 -4.34 -21.93
CA GLU A 92 11.61 -3.31 -22.96
C GLU A 92 10.69 -2.19 -22.46
N LYS A 93 9.67 -2.53 -21.68
CA LYS A 93 8.72 -1.55 -21.09
C LYS A 93 9.24 -0.86 -19.83
N GLY A 94 10.39 -1.26 -19.32
CA GLY A 94 10.99 -0.67 -18.10
C GLY A 94 10.26 -1.02 -16.81
N ILE A 95 9.52 -2.12 -16.77
CA ILE A 95 8.83 -2.64 -15.60
C ILE A 95 9.46 -3.97 -15.15
N ARG A 96 9.50 -4.22 -13.85
CA ARG A 96 10.01 -5.47 -13.30
C ARG A 96 8.98 -6.60 -13.46
N PHE A 97 9.38 -7.69 -14.13
CA PHE A 97 8.64 -8.94 -14.14
C PHE A 97 8.76 -9.65 -12.80
N PHE A 98 7.68 -10.30 -12.37
CA PHE A 98 7.65 -11.17 -11.22
C PHE A 98 6.64 -12.30 -11.40
N SER A 99 6.81 -13.43 -10.69
CA SER A 99 5.84 -14.51 -10.72
C SER A 99 5.81 -15.26 -9.40
N THR A 100 4.65 -15.81 -9.06
CA THR A 100 4.44 -16.67 -7.90
C THR A 100 4.47 -18.13 -8.35
N ALA A 101 5.31 -18.96 -7.76
CA ALA A 101 5.29 -20.41 -7.94
C ALA A 101 4.15 -21.04 -7.12
N PHE A 102 3.55 -22.13 -7.63
CA PHE A 102 2.55 -22.91 -6.91
C PHE A 102 2.87 -24.42 -6.87
N ASP A 103 4.05 -24.82 -7.30
CA ASP A 103 4.56 -26.17 -7.20
C ASP A 103 6.08 -26.18 -7.16
N MET A 104 6.68 -27.33 -6.80
CA MET A 104 8.13 -27.43 -6.59
C MET A 104 8.94 -27.26 -7.88
N ASP A 105 8.43 -27.74 -9.02
CA ASP A 105 9.09 -27.58 -10.32
C ASP A 105 9.10 -26.09 -10.72
N SER A 106 7.99 -25.40 -10.44
CA SER A 106 7.85 -23.95 -10.67
C SER A 106 8.79 -23.13 -9.78
N ILE A 107 9.03 -23.54 -8.52
CA ILE A 107 10.03 -22.90 -7.67
C ILE A 107 11.43 -23.01 -8.29
N GLU A 108 11.82 -24.20 -8.75
CA GLU A 108 13.14 -24.41 -9.37
C GLU A 108 13.29 -23.62 -10.67
N TYR A 109 12.23 -23.56 -11.46
CA TYR A 109 12.21 -22.77 -12.68
C TYR A 109 12.37 -21.27 -12.37
N LEU A 110 11.56 -20.70 -11.46
CA LEU A 110 11.66 -19.28 -11.11
C LEU A 110 13.00 -18.94 -10.44
N HIS A 111 13.59 -19.86 -9.66
CA HIS A 111 14.94 -19.68 -9.11
C HIS A 111 15.99 -19.50 -10.22
N SER A 112 15.89 -20.30 -11.30
CA SER A 112 16.81 -20.19 -12.45
C SER A 112 16.76 -18.83 -13.16
N LEU A 113 15.64 -18.09 -13.03
CA LEU A 113 15.46 -16.76 -13.62
C LEU A 113 16.11 -15.63 -12.79
N ASN A 114 16.60 -15.93 -11.58
CA ASN A 114 17.27 -14.98 -10.67
C ASN A 114 16.46 -13.69 -10.44
N LEU A 115 15.19 -13.82 -10.08
CA LEU A 115 14.31 -12.66 -9.87
C LEU A 115 14.64 -11.87 -8.59
N GLY A 116 15.40 -12.47 -7.64
CA GLY A 116 15.92 -11.84 -6.42
C GLY A 116 14.84 -11.47 -5.39
N LEU A 117 13.66 -12.10 -5.45
CA LEU A 117 12.53 -11.90 -4.57
C LEU A 117 11.59 -13.10 -4.71
N TRP A 118 10.95 -13.51 -3.60
CA TRP A 118 9.96 -14.57 -3.60
C TRP A 118 8.60 -14.05 -3.15
N LYS A 119 7.54 -14.57 -3.77
CA LYS A 119 6.16 -14.43 -3.28
C LYS A 119 5.64 -15.79 -2.86
N ILE A 120 5.21 -15.86 -1.61
CA ILE A 120 4.53 -17.03 -1.06
C ILE A 120 3.04 -16.67 -0.96
N PRO A 121 2.16 -17.33 -1.72
CA PRO A 121 0.74 -17.04 -1.70
C PRO A 121 0.08 -17.65 -0.45
N SER A 122 -1.10 -17.18 -0.08
CA SER A 122 -1.83 -17.64 1.11
C SER A 122 -2.07 -19.15 1.15
N GLY A 123 -2.27 -19.78 0.01
CA GLY A 123 -2.47 -21.23 -0.08
C GLY A 123 -1.25 -22.06 0.30
N GLU A 124 -0.05 -21.46 0.26
CA GLU A 124 1.21 -22.16 0.52
C GLU A 124 1.79 -21.91 1.94
N ILE A 125 1.12 -21.08 2.76
CA ILE A 125 1.65 -20.69 4.08
C ILE A 125 1.82 -21.88 5.04
N THR A 126 1.04 -22.94 4.88
CA THR A 126 1.14 -24.18 5.67
C THR A 126 1.93 -25.28 4.97
N ASN A 127 2.47 -25.01 3.78
CA ASN A 127 3.24 -25.97 2.98
C ASN A 127 4.71 -25.97 3.43
N TYR A 128 5.03 -26.77 4.45
CA TYR A 128 6.39 -26.84 5.01
C TYR A 128 7.49 -27.13 3.96
N PRO A 129 7.36 -28.12 3.04
CA PRO A 129 8.38 -28.36 2.02
C PRO A 129 8.63 -27.15 1.11
N TYR A 130 7.56 -26.44 0.75
CA TYR A 130 7.59 -25.24 -0.07
C TYR A 130 8.32 -24.08 0.65
N LEU A 131 7.92 -23.78 1.90
CA LEU A 131 8.54 -22.74 2.71
C LEU A 131 10.02 -22.99 2.92
N ARG A 132 10.38 -24.24 3.28
CA ARG A 132 11.77 -24.67 3.47
C ARG A 132 12.61 -24.47 2.20
N LYS A 133 12.08 -24.87 1.05
CA LYS A 133 12.78 -24.75 -0.24
C LYS A 133 13.10 -23.30 -0.57
N ILE A 134 12.11 -22.41 -0.46
CA ILE A 134 12.29 -20.98 -0.72
C ILE A 134 13.29 -20.36 0.27
N ALA A 135 13.19 -20.68 1.55
CA ALA A 135 14.09 -20.15 2.58
C ALA A 135 15.56 -20.46 2.31
N GLN A 136 15.84 -21.67 1.78
CA GLN A 136 17.21 -22.11 1.43
C GLN A 136 17.90 -21.27 0.35
N TYR A 137 17.15 -20.53 -0.47
CA TYR A 137 17.72 -19.62 -1.46
C TYR A 137 18.26 -18.32 -0.84
N GLY A 138 17.86 -17.98 0.39
CA GLY A 138 18.38 -16.83 1.12
C GLY A 138 17.93 -15.47 0.57
N GLU A 139 16.96 -15.43 -0.34
CA GLU A 139 16.42 -14.22 -0.96
C GLU A 139 15.23 -13.67 -0.18
N PRO A 140 14.95 -12.34 -0.25
CA PRO A 140 13.78 -11.75 0.39
C PRO A 140 12.46 -12.40 0.00
N VAL A 141 11.52 -12.43 0.95
CA VAL A 141 10.21 -13.09 0.80
C VAL A 141 9.07 -12.12 1.11
N ILE A 142 8.04 -12.15 0.29
CA ILE A 142 6.73 -11.55 0.54
C ILE A 142 5.74 -12.68 0.81
N LEU A 143 5.22 -12.78 2.04
CA LEU A 143 4.34 -13.84 2.52
C LEU A 143 2.91 -13.34 2.69
N SER A 144 1.94 -13.87 1.95
CA SER A 144 0.51 -13.58 2.14
C SER A 144 -0.12 -14.48 3.18
N THR A 145 -1.11 -13.96 3.93
CA THR A 145 -1.68 -14.57 5.13
C THR A 145 -3.20 -14.72 5.11
N GLY A 146 -3.79 -14.86 3.93
CA GLY A 146 -5.23 -15.18 3.84
C GLY A 146 -5.53 -16.55 4.45
N MET A 147 -6.71 -16.71 5.05
CA MET A 147 -7.17 -17.94 5.72
C MET A 147 -6.27 -18.38 6.91
N CYS A 148 -5.59 -17.44 7.58
CA CYS A 148 -4.64 -17.72 8.63
C CYS A 148 -5.01 -17.05 9.94
N GLU A 149 -4.70 -17.73 11.03
CA GLU A 149 -4.59 -17.15 12.36
C GLU A 149 -3.13 -16.74 12.64
N LEU A 150 -2.91 -15.98 13.72
CA LEU A 150 -1.54 -15.56 14.11
C LEU A 150 -0.60 -16.73 14.36
N SER A 151 -1.11 -17.86 14.80
CA SER A 151 -0.34 -19.11 15.02
C SER A 151 0.21 -19.69 13.71
N ASP A 152 -0.55 -19.62 12.62
CA ASP A 152 -0.11 -20.10 11.30
C ASP A 152 0.98 -19.20 10.74
N ILE A 153 0.81 -17.87 10.90
CA ILE A 153 1.80 -16.88 10.49
C ILE A 153 3.11 -17.09 11.27
N GLU A 154 3.01 -17.29 12.58
CA GLU A 154 4.17 -17.56 13.44
C GLU A 154 4.93 -18.82 12.99
N ALA A 155 4.21 -19.92 12.74
CA ALA A 155 4.79 -21.18 12.28
C ALA A 155 5.52 -20.98 10.93
N ALA A 156 4.91 -20.30 9.97
CA ALA A 156 5.53 -20.02 8.69
C ALA A 156 6.81 -19.17 8.82
N ILE A 157 6.75 -18.08 9.61
CA ILE A 157 7.93 -17.23 9.88
C ILE A 157 9.05 -18.06 10.53
N GLN A 158 8.74 -18.90 11.51
CA GLN A 158 9.74 -19.76 12.18
C GLN A 158 10.40 -20.75 11.20
N ILE A 159 9.63 -21.33 10.26
CA ILE A 159 10.19 -22.18 9.20
C ILE A 159 11.16 -21.39 8.33
N LEU A 160 10.77 -20.20 7.87
CA LEU A 160 11.61 -19.34 7.03
C LEU A 160 12.92 -18.96 7.76
N LEU A 161 12.83 -18.55 9.02
CA LEU A 161 13.99 -18.17 9.85
C LEU A 161 14.92 -19.35 10.11
N SER A 162 14.37 -20.53 10.45
CA SER A 162 15.17 -21.74 10.78
C SER A 162 15.91 -22.31 9.56
N HIS A 163 15.52 -21.92 8.34
CA HIS A 163 16.12 -22.38 7.09
C HIS A 163 16.92 -21.31 6.33
N GLY A 164 17.28 -20.21 6.99
CA GLY A 164 18.31 -19.29 6.47
C GLY A 164 17.91 -17.84 6.29
N LEU A 165 16.62 -17.50 6.36
CA LEU A 165 16.19 -16.11 6.24
C LEU A 165 16.37 -15.34 7.56
N GLN A 166 16.46 -14.02 7.44
CA GLN A 166 16.44 -13.08 8.55
C GLN A 166 15.10 -12.32 8.56
N LYS A 167 14.68 -11.79 9.71
CA LYS A 167 13.41 -11.05 9.84
C LYS A 167 13.28 -9.87 8.86
N ASN A 168 14.37 -9.16 8.61
CA ASN A 168 14.39 -8.03 7.66
C ASN A 168 14.26 -8.44 6.19
N GLN A 169 14.32 -9.74 5.89
CA GLN A 169 14.07 -10.29 4.56
C GLN A 169 12.61 -10.77 4.40
N ILE A 170 11.80 -10.70 5.44
CA ILE A 170 10.42 -11.18 5.43
C ILE A 170 9.47 -9.96 5.49
N THR A 171 8.61 -9.83 4.48
CA THR A 171 7.48 -8.91 4.50
C THR A 171 6.19 -9.72 4.51
N VAL A 172 5.29 -9.44 5.45
CA VAL A 172 4.02 -10.14 5.60
C VAL A 172 2.89 -9.30 5.06
N LEU A 173 2.11 -9.85 4.12
CA LEU A 173 0.91 -9.18 3.60
C LEU A 173 -0.33 -9.73 4.31
N HIS A 174 -1.06 -8.85 5.00
CA HIS A 174 -2.42 -9.15 5.39
C HIS A 174 -3.31 -9.19 4.14
N CYS A 175 -4.23 -10.14 4.06
CA CYS A 175 -5.19 -10.26 2.95
C CYS A 175 -6.40 -11.13 3.34
N ASN A 176 -7.45 -11.05 2.53
CA ASN A 176 -8.60 -11.93 2.55
C ASN A 176 -8.68 -12.69 1.21
N THR A 177 -9.22 -13.90 1.20
CA THR A 177 -9.25 -14.77 0.01
C THR A 177 -10.61 -14.90 -0.66
N GLU A 178 -11.54 -14.01 -0.36
CA GLU A 178 -12.78 -13.85 -1.14
C GLU A 178 -12.58 -12.82 -2.26
N TYR A 179 -13.07 -13.11 -3.46
CA TYR A 179 -12.89 -12.30 -4.66
C TYR A 179 -14.24 -11.93 -5.29
N PRO A 180 -14.75 -10.68 -5.11
CA PRO A 180 -14.18 -9.60 -4.31
C PRO A 180 -14.41 -9.77 -2.80
N THR A 181 -13.49 -9.24 -1.99
CA THR A 181 -13.60 -9.21 -0.53
C THR A 181 -14.65 -8.19 -0.08
N PRO A 182 -15.64 -8.56 0.76
CA PRO A 182 -16.53 -7.59 1.38
C PRO A 182 -15.77 -6.63 2.31
N MET A 183 -16.10 -5.33 2.28
CA MET A 183 -15.42 -4.31 3.10
C MET A 183 -15.40 -4.62 4.60
N ARG A 184 -16.46 -5.24 5.15
CA ARG A 184 -16.55 -5.62 6.57
C ARG A 184 -15.54 -6.69 6.98
N ASP A 185 -15.00 -7.48 6.02
CA ASP A 185 -14.10 -8.60 6.27
C ASP A 185 -12.62 -8.24 5.99
N VAL A 186 -12.34 -6.99 5.65
CA VAL A 186 -10.99 -6.47 5.34
C VAL A 186 -10.08 -6.44 6.57
N ASN A 187 -10.56 -5.94 7.70
CA ASN A 187 -9.83 -5.83 8.97
C ASN A 187 -8.39 -5.27 8.85
N LEU A 188 -8.22 -4.08 8.26
CA LEU A 188 -6.91 -3.46 8.05
C LEU A 188 -6.02 -3.38 9.31
N LYS A 189 -6.63 -3.31 10.50
CA LYS A 189 -5.89 -3.23 11.76
C LYS A 189 -5.11 -4.51 12.08
N ALA A 190 -5.51 -5.66 11.53
CA ALA A 190 -4.76 -6.91 11.70
C ALA A 190 -3.34 -6.81 11.11
N MET A 191 -3.13 -5.96 10.09
CA MET A 191 -1.79 -5.68 9.57
C MET A 191 -0.86 -5.08 10.65
N LEU A 192 -1.39 -4.20 11.50
CA LEU A 192 -0.62 -3.58 12.60
C LEU A 192 -0.30 -4.61 13.71
N GLU A 193 -1.24 -5.48 14.03
CA GLU A 193 -1.02 -6.58 14.98
C GLU A 193 0.08 -7.54 14.52
N ILE A 194 0.09 -7.88 13.24
CA ILE A 194 1.14 -8.71 12.62
C ILE A 194 2.51 -8.02 12.75
N ALA A 195 2.59 -6.71 12.43
CA ALA A 195 3.82 -5.95 12.55
C ALA A 195 4.36 -5.93 13.98
N GLU A 196 3.49 -5.62 14.95
CA GLU A 196 3.83 -5.53 16.37
C GLU A 196 4.28 -6.89 16.93
N LYS A 197 3.50 -7.95 16.65
CA LYS A 197 3.76 -9.28 17.21
C LYS A 197 5.04 -9.90 16.66
N PHE A 198 5.31 -9.80 15.37
CA PHE A 198 6.40 -10.52 14.72
C PHE A 198 7.64 -9.67 14.45
N GLY A 199 7.53 -8.34 14.50
CA GLY A 199 8.63 -7.42 14.23
C GLY A 199 9.17 -7.56 12.79
N VAL A 200 8.27 -7.73 11.83
CA VAL A 200 8.54 -7.83 10.39
C VAL A 200 7.92 -6.65 9.65
N ALA A 201 8.39 -6.38 8.43
CA ALA A 201 7.72 -5.44 7.54
C ALA A 201 6.33 -5.99 7.15
N VAL A 202 5.36 -5.10 7.00
CA VAL A 202 3.99 -5.48 6.63
C VAL A 202 3.51 -4.75 5.39
N GLY A 203 2.54 -5.35 4.74
CA GLY A 203 1.83 -4.80 3.59
C GLY A 203 0.43 -5.39 3.48
N TYR A 204 -0.23 -5.11 2.38
CA TYR A 204 -1.58 -5.56 2.12
C TYR A 204 -1.72 -6.13 0.70
N SER A 205 -2.30 -7.32 0.59
CA SER A 205 -2.74 -7.90 -0.69
C SER A 205 -4.25 -7.77 -0.77
N ASP A 206 -4.71 -6.92 -1.69
CA ASP A 206 -6.09 -6.45 -1.72
C ASP A 206 -6.94 -7.12 -2.80
N HIS A 207 -8.08 -7.66 -2.38
CA HIS A 207 -9.08 -8.29 -3.25
C HIS A 207 -10.44 -7.59 -3.16
N THR A 208 -10.51 -6.40 -2.57
CA THR A 208 -11.73 -5.58 -2.54
C THR A 208 -12.02 -4.93 -3.89
N GLU A 209 -13.23 -4.45 -4.09
CA GLU A 209 -13.51 -3.50 -5.17
C GLU A 209 -12.96 -2.11 -4.81
N GLY A 210 -12.60 -1.31 -5.83
CA GLY A 210 -12.11 0.06 -5.62
C GLY A 210 -10.64 0.15 -5.17
N ILE A 211 -10.26 1.35 -4.74
CA ILE A 211 -8.87 1.72 -4.43
C ILE A 211 -8.68 2.24 -3.00
N GLU A 212 -9.75 2.31 -2.22
CA GLU A 212 -9.74 2.92 -0.88
C GLU A 212 -8.90 2.12 0.11
N VAL A 213 -9.02 0.80 0.06
CA VAL A 213 -8.35 -0.12 1.00
C VAL A 213 -6.82 -0.07 0.84
N PRO A 214 -6.23 -0.21 -0.36
CA PRO A 214 -4.78 -0.11 -0.51
C PRO A 214 -4.23 1.27 -0.13
N ILE A 215 -4.97 2.36 -0.39
CA ILE A 215 -4.57 3.70 0.03
C ILE A 215 -4.55 3.81 1.57
N ALA A 216 -5.60 3.30 2.23
CA ALA A 216 -5.68 3.27 3.69
C ALA A 216 -4.59 2.39 4.31
N ALA A 217 -4.27 1.25 3.70
CA ALA A 217 -3.18 0.37 4.14
C ALA A 217 -1.82 1.09 4.14
N VAL A 218 -1.54 1.87 3.10
CA VAL A 218 -0.32 2.71 3.04
C VAL A 218 -0.29 3.74 4.16
N ALA A 219 -1.41 4.41 4.42
CA ALA A 219 -1.51 5.37 5.52
C ALA A 219 -1.29 4.71 6.90
N LEU A 220 -1.60 3.42 7.04
CA LEU A 220 -1.34 2.61 8.22
C LEU A 220 0.06 1.98 8.25
N GLY A 221 0.92 2.25 7.28
CA GLY A 221 2.31 1.80 7.29
C GLY A 221 2.61 0.57 6.42
N ALA A 222 1.73 0.19 5.50
CA ALA A 222 2.05 -0.84 4.52
C ALA A 222 3.26 -0.44 3.68
N THR A 223 4.23 -1.35 3.57
CA THR A 223 5.45 -1.18 2.74
C THR A 223 5.33 -1.83 1.36
N VAL A 224 4.36 -2.73 1.21
CA VAL A 224 4.03 -3.42 -0.04
C VAL A 224 2.51 -3.40 -0.21
N ILE A 225 2.07 -3.08 -1.41
CA ILE A 225 0.68 -3.22 -1.86
C ILE A 225 0.67 -4.16 -3.05
N GLU A 226 -0.19 -5.18 -2.98
CA GLU A 226 -0.49 -6.08 -4.10
C GLU A 226 -1.97 -5.96 -4.46
N LYS A 227 -2.28 -5.81 -5.72
CA LYS A 227 -3.66 -5.67 -6.20
C LYS A 227 -3.82 -6.29 -7.58
N HIS A 228 -4.86 -7.12 -7.74
CA HIS A 228 -5.24 -7.66 -9.05
C HIS A 228 -5.68 -6.56 -9.99
N PHE A 229 -5.30 -6.70 -11.25
CA PHE A 229 -5.78 -5.83 -12.33
C PHE A 229 -6.08 -6.62 -13.61
N THR A 230 -6.88 -6.06 -14.47
CA THR A 230 -7.36 -6.65 -15.72
C THR A 230 -7.49 -5.61 -16.81
N LEU A 231 -7.65 -6.02 -18.05
CA LEU A 231 -7.99 -5.11 -19.14
C LEU A 231 -9.48 -4.72 -19.13
N ASP A 232 -10.35 -5.65 -18.68
CA ASP A 232 -11.81 -5.45 -18.59
C ASP A 232 -12.38 -6.45 -17.57
N LYS A 233 -13.13 -5.94 -16.59
CA LYS A 233 -13.79 -6.74 -15.53
C LYS A 233 -14.84 -7.72 -16.06
N ASN A 234 -15.35 -7.49 -17.27
CA ASN A 234 -16.36 -8.33 -17.90
C ASN A 234 -15.76 -9.52 -18.67
N MET A 235 -14.43 -9.62 -18.77
CA MET A 235 -13.80 -10.80 -19.37
C MET A 235 -14.12 -12.05 -18.56
N GLU A 236 -14.20 -13.18 -19.24
CA GLU A 236 -14.39 -14.48 -18.61
C GLU A 236 -13.10 -14.92 -17.91
N GLY A 237 -13.17 -15.26 -16.62
CA GLY A 237 -12.04 -15.72 -15.81
C GLY A 237 -12.34 -15.63 -14.33
N PRO A 238 -11.50 -16.29 -13.48
CA PRO A 238 -11.77 -16.36 -12.04
C PRO A 238 -11.62 -15.02 -11.31
N ASP A 239 -10.67 -14.15 -11.74
CA ASP A 239 -10.21 -13.01 -10.94
C ASP A 239 -10.59 -11.62 -11.51
N HIS A 240 -11.10 -11.56 -12.77
CA HIS A 240 -11.41 -10.28 -13.43
C HIS A 240 -12.36 -9.39 -12.63
N LYS A 241 -13.38 -9.96 -11.98
CA LYS A 241 -14.40 -9.20 -11.24
C LYS A 241 -13.84 -8.47 -10.01
N ALA A 242 -12.82 -9.02 -9.36
CA ALA A 242 -12.15 -8.42 -8.21
C ALA A 242 -10.95 -7.54 -8.61
N SER A 243 -10.65 -7.45 -9.89
CA SER A 243 -9.48 -6.75 -10.43
C SER A 243 -9.78 -5.29 -10.72
N LEU A 244 -8.76 -4.43 -10.66
CA LEU A 244 -8.85 -3.05 -11.13
C LEU A 244 -8.78 -2.98 -12.66
N GLU A 245 -9.53 -2.09 -13.27
CA GLU A 245 -9.30 -1.71 -14.67
C GLU A 245 -8.13 -0.72 -14.78
N PRO A 246 -7.56 -0.50 -16.00
CA PRO A 246 -6.34 0.30 -16.15
C PRO A 246 -6.45 1.72 -15.59
N GLN A 247 -7.62 2.36 -15.70
CA GLN A 247 -7.85 3.69 -15.16
C GLN A 247 -7.80 3.71 -13.63
N ASP A 248 -8.41 2.70 -12.98
CA ASP A 248 -8.42 2.57 -11.52
C ASP A 248 -7.02 2.25 -11.00
N LEU A 249 -6.25 1.41 -11.71
CA LEU A 249 -4.87 1.11 -11.36
C LEU A 249 -4.01 2.38 -11.37
N ARG A 250 -4.11 3.19 -12.41
CA ARG A 250 -3.42 4.50 -12.48
C ARG A 250 -3.83 5.43 -11.34
N ALA A 251 -5.14 5.48 -11.03
CA ALA A 251 -5.66 6.29 -9.94
C ALA A 251 -5.14 5.83 -8.58
N MET A 252 -5.11 4.51 -8.32
CA MET A 252 -4.54 3.93 -7.10
C MET A 252 -3.06 4.27 -6.93
N VAL A 253 -2.25 4.06 -7.97
CA VAL A 253 -0.81 4.37 -7.92
C VAL A 253 -0.59 5.84 -7.61
N LYS A 254 -1.28 6.75 -8.32
CA LYS A 254 -1.20 8.18 -8.07
C LYS A 254 -1.57 8.55 -6.64
N ALA A 255 -2.66 7.97 -6.13
CA ALA A 255 -3.11 8.23 -4.75
C ALA A 255 -2.09 7.74 -3.73
N ILE A 256 -1.53 6.53 -3.89
CA ILE A 256 -0.48 6.00 -3.02
C ILE A 256 0.75 6.92 -3.02
N ARG A 257 1.24 7.35 -4.18
CA ARG A 257 2.40 8.25 -4.28
C ARG A 257 2.14 9.62 -3.62
N ASN A 258 0.90 10.10 -3.65
CA ASN A 258 0.50 11.31 -2.92
C ASN A 258 0.48 11.08 -1.40
N ILE A 259 -0.03 9.94 -0.93
CA ILE A 259 -0.05 9.60 0.50
C ILE A 259 1.36 9.45 1.05
N GLU A 260 2.29 8.82 0.33
CA GLU A 260 3.70 8.74 0.73
C GLU A 260 4.30 10.12 1.05
N GLN A 261 3.97 11.13 0.24
CA GLN A 261 4.40 12.50 0.48
C GLN A 261 3.65 13.15 1.66
N ALA A 262 2.34 12.89 1.77
CA ALA A 262 1.46 13.49 2.76
C ALA A 262 1.74 12.99 4.17
N LEU A 263 2.25 11.77 4.34
CA LEU A 263 2.60 11.19 5.65
C LEU A 263 3.66 12.01 6.40
N GLY A 264 4.59 12.65 5.69
CA GLY A 264 5.60 13.53 6.29
C GLY A 264 6.49 12.84 7.32
N SER A 265 6.98 13.61 8.30
CA SER A 265 7.91 13.14 9.34
C SER A 265 7.25 12.76 10.66
N GLY A 266 5.95 13.00 10.83
CA GLY A 266 5.23 12.84 12.09
C GLY A 266 5.50 13.95 13.13
N HIS A 267 6.38 14.90 12.85
CA HIS A 267 6.64 16.03 13.73
C HIS A 267 5.79 17.24 13.34
N LYS A 268 5.06 17.82 14.31
CA LYS A 268 4.28 19.03 14.06
C LYS A 268 5.19 20.26 14.02
N VAL A 269 5.50 20.73 12.83
CA VAL A 269 6.26 21.95 12.57
C VAL A 269 5.49 22.87 11.62
N ILE A 270 5.86 24.14 11.59
CA ILE A 270 5.30 25.08 10.61
C ILE A 270 5.90 24.75 9.24
N SER A 271 5.06 24.36 8.30
CA SER A 271 5.49 24.06 6.94
C SER A 271 5.95 25.31 6.18
N ALA A 272 6.76 25.10 5.14
CA ALA A 272 7.20 26.20 4.30
C ALA A 272 6.02 26.96 3.64
N SER A 273 4.96 26.26 3.29
CA SER A 273 3.75 26.84 2.68
C SER A 273 2.94 27.69 3.67
N GLU A 274 2.96 27.35 4.97
CA GLU A 274 2.24 28.08 6.02
C GLU A 274 3.00 29.30 6.54
N ARG A 275 4.34 29.30 6.47
CA ARG A 275 5.19 30.32 7.10
C ARG A 275 4.81 31.73 6.74
N LYS A 276 4.50 31.97 5.46
CA LYS A 276 4.07 33.28 4.96
C LYS A 276 2.71 33.75 5.50
N ASN A 277 1.89 32.83 6.02
CA ASN A 277 0.56 33.15 6.51
C ASN A 277 0.58 33.61 7.98
N ILE A 278 1.71 33.42 8.69
CA ILE A 278 1.85 33.72 10.12
C ILE A 278 1.56 35.19 10.36
N GLU A 279 2.27 36.10 9.66
CA GLU A 279 2.12 37.54 9.82
C GLU A 279 0.73 38.03 9.42
N ILE A 280 0.14 37.45 8.37
CA ILE A 280 -1.17 37.87 7.85
C ILE A 280 -2.32 37.38 8.74
N ALA A 281 -2.25 36.14 9.21
CA ALA A 281 -3.39 35.48 9.86
C ALA A 281 -3.36 35.54 11.39
N ARG A 282 -2.18 35.63 12.01
CA ARG A 282 -2.08 35.83 13.45
C ARG A 282 -2.47 37.26 13.85
N LYS A 283 -2.72 37.48 15.13
CA LYS A 283 -3.09 38.76 15.68
C LYS A 283 -1.95 39.34 16.53
N SER A 284 -1.97 40.66 16.68
CA SER A 284 -1.16 41.41 17.61
C SER A 284 -2.07 42.09 18.64
N ILE A 285 -1.52 42.44 19.80
CA ILE A 285 -2.19 43.30 20.79
C ILE A 285 -2.14 44.74 20.24
N VAL A 286 -3.31 45.38 20.17
CA VAL A 286 -3.49 46.74 19.68
C VAL A 286 -4.35 47.56 20.64
N ALA A 287 -4.31 48.88 20.54
CA ALA A 287 -5.19 49.77 21.30
C ALA A 287 -6.65 49.60 20.85
N ALA A 288 -7.58 49.41 21.76
CA ALA A 288 -9.03 49.36 21.50
C ALA A 288 -9.67 50.74 21.37
N CYS A 289 -8.97 51.77 21.87
CA CYS A 289 -9.34 53.18 21.81
C CYS A 289 -8.06 54.03 21.93
N PRO A 290 -8.11 55.36 21.71
CA PRO A 290 -6.94 56.21 21.93
C PRO A 290 -6.41 56.12 23.38
N ILE A 291 -5.11 55.84 23.53
CA ILE A 291 -4.41 55.72 24.81
C ILE A 291 -3.32 56.79 24.88
N ARG A 292 -3.18 57.50 26.01
CA ARG A 292 -2.13 58.50 26.21
C ARG A 292 -0.90 57.88 26.82
N LYS A 293 0.26 58.44 26.54
CA LYS A 293 1.51 58.07 27.23
C LYS A 293 1.33 58.20 28.74
N GLY A 294 1.67 57.11 29.43
CA GLY A 294 1.55 57.00 30.92
C GLY A 294 0.21 56.45 31.40
N ASP A 295 -0.78 56.23 30.53
CA ASP A 295 -2.02 55.55 30.91
C ASP A 295 -1.74 54.07 31.23
N LEU A 296 -2.49 53.50 32.16
CA LEU A 296 -2.43 52.07 32.49
C LEU A 296 -3.06 51.27 31.33
N LEU A 297 -2.38 50.25 30.86
CA LEU A 297 -2.90 49.31 29.87
C LEU A 297 -3.79 48.28 30.58
N THR A 298 -5.04 48.16 30.14
CA THR A 298 -6.07 47.33 30.80
C THR A 298 -6.83 46.53 29.78
N ASP A 299 -7.61 45.54 30.25
CA ASP A 299 -8.48 44.71 29.38
C ASP A 299 -9.53 45.56 28.61
N GLU A 300 -9.88 46.73 29.11
CA GLU A 300 -10.88 47.62 28.47
C GLU A 300 -10.28 48.46 27.33
N ASN A 301 -8.99 48.85 27.42
CA ASN A 301 -8.36 49.71 26.41
C ASN A 301 -7.44 48.96 25.43
N LEU A 302 -7.35 47.62 25.55
CA LEU A 302 -6.62 46.75 24.66
C LEU A 302 -7.55 45.84 23.90
N THR A 303 -7.14 45.43 22.69
CA THR A 303 -7.80 44.38 21.89
C THR A 303 -6.78 43.66 21.06
N VAL A 304 -7.24 42.68 20.25
CA VAL A 304 -6.37 41.90 19.37
C VAL A 304 -6.83 41.90 17.95
N MET A 305 -5.99 42.37 17.03
CA MET A 305 -6.29 42.46 15.59
C MET A 305 -5.15 41.89 14.75
N ARG A 306 -5.45 41.51 13.50
CA ARG A 306 -4.45 41.24 12.46
C ARG A 306 -3.84 42.56 12.01
N PRO A 307 -2.57 42.54 11.56
CA PRO A 307 -1.62 41.42 11.36
C PRO A 307 -0.88 40.97 12.62
N GLY A 308 -0.17 39.85 12.54
CA GLY A 308 0.62 39.26 13.62
C GLY A 308 2.09 39.72 13.65
N ASN A 309 2.35 40.98 13.37
CA ASN A 309 3.69 41.59 13.31
C ASN A 309 4.07 42.38 14.58
N GLY A 310 3.16 42.53 15.55
CA GLY A 310 3.36 43.13 16.84
C GLY A 310 3.46 42.11 18.00
N ILE A 311 3.15 42.56 19.24
CA ILE A 311 3.16 41.68 20.42
C ILE A 311 2.07 40.61 20.27
N SER A 312 2.48 39.34 20.43
CA SER A 312 1.53 38.23 20.37
C SER A 312 0.49 38.32 21.49
N PRO A 313 -0.80 38.08 21.22
CA PRO A 313 -1.84 37.97 22.24
C PRO A 313 -1.54 36.95 23.36
N MET A 314 -0.69 35.98 23.11
CA MET A 314 -0.24 35.01 24.13
C MET A 314 0.59 35.64 25.23
N ARG A 315 1.02 36.89 25.05
CA ARG A 315 1.74 37.69 26.03
C ARG A 315 0.85 38.74 26.70
N TRP A 316 -0.49 38.52 26.68
CA TRP A 316 -1.49 39.46 27.22
C TRP A 316 -1.20 39.90 28.65
N GLU A 317 -0.95 38.95 29.53
CA GLU A 317 -0.64 39.17 30.94
C GLU A 317 0.69 39.93 31.19
N GLU A 318 1.58 39.97 30.21
CA GLU A 318 2.81 40.76 30.26
C GLU A 318 2.55 42.23 29.91
N VAL A 319 1.47 42.50 29.18
CA VAL A 319 1.11 43.84 28.69
C VAL A 319 0.12 44.53 29.62
N VAL A 320 -0.93 43.81 30.03
CA VAL A 320 -1.93 44.35 30.99
C VAL A 320 -1.26 44.70 32.32
N GLY A 321 -1.60 45.86 32.88
CA GLY A 321 -1.00 46.35 34.12
C GLY A 321 0.32 47.13 33.93
N THR A 322 0.84 47.22 32.69
CA THR A 322 1.96 48.11 32.36
C THR A 322 1.45 49.50 31.94
N TYR A 323 2.37 50.46 31.75
CA TYR A 323 2.02 51.82 31.33
C TYR A 323 2.39 52.07 29.87
N ALA A 324 1.52 52.80 29.16
CA ALA A 324 1.74 53.18 27.78
C ALA A 324 3.04 53.99 27.61
N THR A 325 3.95 53.52 26.77
CA THR A 325 5.26 54.13 26.52
C THR A 325 5.17 55.35 25.61
N ARG A 326 4.10 55.45 24.82
CA ARG A 326 3.77 56.58 23.94
C ARG A 326 2.25 56.74 23.79
N ASN A 327 1.81 57.76 23.05
CA ASN A 327 0.39 57.84 22.64
C ASN A 327 0.10 56.81 21.57
N TYR A 328 -1.06 56.14 21.64
CA TYR A 328 -1.58 55.21 20.65
C TYR A 328 -2.94 55.68 20.13
N GLN A 329 -3.13 55.55 18.84
CA GLN A 329 -4.45 55.66 18.25
C GLN A 329 -5.18 54.32 18.29
N GLU A 330 -6.49 54.31 18.10
CA GLU A 330 -7.25 53.07 17.96
C GLU A 330 -6.66 52.18 16.86
N GLU A 331 -6.63 50.85 17.06
CA GLU A 331 -6.04 49.83 16.22
C GLU A 331 -4.49 49.86 16.09
N GLU A 332 -3.82 50.80 16.78
CA GLU A 332 -2.37 50.92 16.71
C GLU A 332 -1.69 49.80 17.54
N PRO A 333 -0.67 49.09 17.03
CA PRO A 333 0.04 48.03 17.80
C PRO A 333 0.71 48.57 19.03
N ILE A 334 0.54 47.86 20.14
CA ILE A 334 1.20 48.18 21.42
C ILE A 334 2.67 47.81 21.37
N GLU A 335 3.51 48.61 21.98
CA GLU A 335 4.95 48.43 22.19
C GLU A 335 5.26 48.50 23.71
N LEU A 336 6.15 47.59 24.19
CA LEU A 336 6.65 47.55 25.57
C LEU A 336 7.99 48.26 25.70
#